data_2acc11a9fdd1eb0753267c2553f3a551
#
_entry.id   2acc11a9fdd1eb0753267c2553f3a551
#
_cell.length_a   1.000
_cell.length_b   1.000
_cell.length_c   1.000
_cell.angle_alpha   90.00
_cell.angle_beta   90.00
_cell.angle_gamma   90.00
#
_symmetry.space_group_name_H-M   'P 1'
#
loop_
_entity.id
_entity.type
_entity.pdbx_description
1 polymer ?
#
loop_
_entity_poly.entity_id
_entity_poly.type
_entity_poly.pdbx_seq_one_letter_code
_entity_poly.pdbx_strand_id
1 'polypeptide(L)'
;MTGVQTCALPISVLIAGDFRHIWRQLNTRTDVEDPTQERASLEQKIQQRRESAATFFRSLRTRAEVQEIMGSLGLAWGEVRDSSTLMESDSVRHRGVLTEVDDRVGGLRVIPQSPYRFSDAEAAVRSGAPHRGEHNEEVLRDWLELNDEDIGRWLASDALVAAEL
;
A
#
# COMPACT_ATOMS: atom_id res chain seq x y z
N MET A 1 7.05 -18.99 1.39
CA MET A 1 5.71 -18.46 1.67
C MET A 1 4.80 -18.86 0.52
N THR A 2 3.88 -19.78 0.73
CA THR A 2 2.94 -20.21 -0.31
C THR A 2 1.55 -19.76 0.11
N GLY A 3 1.25 -18.47 -0.18
CA GLY A 3 -0.11 -17.96 -0.06
C GLY A 3 -0.97 -18.47 -1.22
N VAL A 4 -2.25 -18.66 -0.99
CA VAL A 4 -3.23 -18.87 -2.06
C VAL A 4 -3.78 -17.51 -2.45
N GLN A 5 -3.45 -17.06 -3.67
CA GLN A 5 -4.07 -15.89 -4.26
C GLN A 5 -5.29 -16.34 -5.05
N THR A 6 -6.45 -15.81 -4.75
CA THR A 6 -7.68 -16.08 -5.48
C THR A 6 -8.41 -14.77 -5.76
N CYS A 7 -8.93 -14.66 -6.99
CA CYS A 7 -9.85 -13.60 -7.38
C CYS A 7 -11.28 -14.10 -7.18
N ALA A 8 -11.97 -13.53 -6.22
CA ALA A 8 -13.42 -13.60 -6.15
C ALA A 8 -13.93 -12.24 -6.69
N LEU A 9 -14.62 -12.23 -7.82
CA LEU A 9 -15.22 -11.00 -8.32
C LEU A 9 -16.35 -10.54 -7.35
N PRO A 10 -16.38 -9.29 -6.91
CA PRO A 10 -15.59 -8.14 -7.37
C PRO A 10 -14.29 -7.86 -6.55
N ILE A 11 -13.82 -8.73 -5.71
CA ILE A 11 -12.66 -8.51 -4.84
C ILE A 11 -11.57 -9.56 -5.05
N SER A 12 -10.31 -9.13 -4.96
CA SER A 12 -9.15 -10.01 -4.95
C SER A 12 -8.63 -10.13 -3.52
N VAL A 13 -8.41 -11.37 -3.06
CA VAL A 13 -7.94 -11.64 -1.70
C VAL A 13 -6.66 -12.47 -1.71
N LEU A 14 -5.80 -12.20 -0.74
CA LEU A 14 -4.61 -12.97 -0.42
C LEU A 14 -4.83 -13.64 0.93
N ILE A 15 -4.74 -14.97 0.97
CA ILE A 15 -4.82 -15.75 2.20
C ILE A 15 -3.41 -16.14 2.62
N ALA A 16 -3.00 -15.76 3.83
CA ALA A 16 -1.69 -16.04 4.36
C ALA A 16 -1.68 -17.37 5.14
N GLY A 17 -0.60 -18.14 5.01
CA GLY A 17 -0.38 -19.35 5.79
C GLY A 17 0.06 -20.57 4.97
N ASP A 18 0.28 -21.67 5.67
CA ASP A 18 0.53 -22.97 5.05
C ASP A 18 -0.76 -23.51 4.43
N PHE A 19 -0.69 -23.96 3.18
CA PHE A 19 -1.84 -24.50 2.46
C PHE A 19 -2.48 -25.67 3.18
N ARG A 20 -1.73 -26.51 3.89
CA ARG A 20 -2.29 -27.64 4.67
C ARG A 20 -3.19 -27.15 5.79
N HIS A 21 -2.81 -26.05 6.43
CA HIS A 21 -3.64 -25.42 7.46
C HIS A 21 -4.91 -24.84 6.84
N ILE A 22 -4.79 -24.07 5.76
CA ILE A 22 -5.93 -23.49 5.03
C ILE A 22 -6.90 -24.60 4.60
N TRP A 23 -6.41 -25.65 3.96
CA TRP A 23 -7.22 -26.78 3.52
C TRP A 23 -7.94 -27.45 4.68
N ARG A 24 -7.23 -27.74 5.78
CA ARG A 24 -7.84 -28.36 6.96
C ARG A 24 -8.97 -27.53 7.54
N GLN A 25 -8.78 -26.21 7.68
CA GLN A 25 -9.84 -25.32 8.17
C GLN A 25 -11.05 -25.35 7.24
N LEU A 26 -10.82 -25.25 5.94
CA LEU A 26 -11.86 -25.25 4.92
C LEU A 26 -12.67 -26.56 4.96
N ASN A 27 -12.02 -27.72 4.87
CA ASN A 27 -12.65 -29.03 4.81
C ASN A 27 -13.36 -29.43 6.13
N THR A 28 -12.93 -28.89 7.28
CA THR A 28 -13.55 -29.24 8.59
C THR A 28 -14.64 -28.28 9.04
N ARG A 29 -14.67 -27.05 8.48
CA ARG A 29 -15.59 -26.00 8.93
C ARG A 29 -16.54 -25.49 7.86
N THR A 30 -16.48 -26.06 6.66
CA THR A 30 -17.40 -25.79 5.56
C THR A 30 -17.84 -27.11 4.90
N ASP A 31 -18.79 -27.04 4.00
CA ASP A 31 -19.30 -28.18 3.22
C ASP A 31 -18.40 -28.60 2.05
N VAL A 32 -17.14 -28.13 2.04
CA VAL A 32 -16.17 -28.49 0.99
C VAL A 32 -15.62 -29.88 1.25
N GLU A 33 -16.02 -30.83 0.41
CA GLU A 33 -15.53 -32.20 0.46
C GLU A 33 -14.10 -32.31 -0.13
N ASP A 34 -13.33 -33.30 0.37
CA ASP A 34 -12.00 -33.59 -0.16
C ASP A 34 -12.11 -34.27 -1.56
N PRO A 35 -11.67 -33.60 -2.63
CA PRO A 35 -11.81 -34.10 -3.99
C PRO A 35 -10.80 -35.21 -4.33
N THR A 36 -9.92 -35.60 -3.39
CA THR A 36 -8.78 -36.44 -3.70
C THR A 36 -9.15 -37.91 -3.69
N GLN A 37 -8.65 -38.67 -4.68
CA GLN A 37 -8.75 -40.12 -4.72
C GLN A 37 -7.67 -40.77 -3.82
N GLU A 38 -7.98 -41.91 -3.21
CA GLU A 38 -7.05 -42.60 -2.31
C GLU A 38 -5.69 -42.89 -2.96
N ARG A 39 -5.70 -43.34 -4.22
CA ARG A 39 -4.49 -43.73 -4.97
C ARG A 39 -3.76 -42.59 -5.67
N ALA A 40 -4.22 -41.35 -5.54
CA ALA A 40 -3.57 -40.20 -6.15
C ALA A 40 -2.21 -39.89 -5.47
N SER A 41 -1.24 -39.43 -6.24
CA SER A 41 0.05 -39.00 -5.69
C SER A 41 -0.13 -37.80 -4.77
N LEU A 42 0.85 -37.52 -3.90
CA LEU A 42 0.81 -36.36 -3.01
C LEU A 42 0.65 -35.03 -3.79
N GLU A 43 1.35 -34.91 -4.90
CA GLU A 43 1.30 -33.72 -5.75
C GLU A 43 -0.09 -33.53 -6.38
N GLN A 44 -0.68 -34.60 -6.91
CA GLN A 44 -2.06 -34.59 -7.43
C GLN A 44 -3.06 -34.21 -6.35
N LYS A 45 -2.93 -34.77 -5.12
CA LYS A 45 -3.81 -34.41 -4.00
C LYS A 45 -3.70 -32.92 -3.64
N ILE A 46 -2.48 -32.38 -3.60
CA ILE A 46 -2.28 -30.95 -3.31
C ILE A 46 -2.92 -30.09 -4.40
N GLN A 47 -2.74 -30.44 -5.67
CA GLN A 47 -3.29 -29.69 -6.78
C GLN A 47 -4.83 -29.71 -6.78
N GLN A 48 -5.45 -30.88 -6.62
CA GLN A 48 -6.90 -31.03 -6.55
C GLN A 48 -7.51 -30.22 -5.39
N ARG A 49 -6.88 -30.27 -4.21
CA ARG A 49 -7.29 -29.48 -3.05
C ARG A 49 -7.15 -27.97 -3.27
N ARG A 50 -6.10 -27.51 -3.97
CA ARG A 50 -5.94 -26.10 -4.34
C ARG A 50 -7.04 -25.62 -5.28
N GLU A 51 -7.39 -26.43 -6.27
CA GLU A 51 -8.46 -26.13 -7.21
C GLU A 51 -9.82 -26.07 -6.53
N SER A 52 -10.10 -27.03 -5.63
CA SER A 52 -11.33 -27.06 -4.83
C SER A 52 -11.42 -25.81 -3.92
N ALA A 53 -10.35 -25.49 -3.19
CA ALA A 53 -10.30 -24.30 -2.36
C ALA A 53 -10.49 -23.00 -3.19
N ALA A 54 -9.83 -22.90 -4.33
CA ALA A 54 -9.97 -21.75 -5.22
C ALA A 54 -11.40 -21.62 -5.74
N THR A 55 -12.05 -22.74 -6.08
CA THR A 55 -13.46 -22.76 -6.52
C THR A 55 -14.39 -22.27 -5.41
N PHE A 56 -14.18 -22.75 -4.18
CA PHE A 56 -14.95 -22.30 -3.03
C PHE A 56 -14.80 -20.79 -2.80
N PHE A 57 -13.56 -20.28 -2.73
CA PHE A 57 -13.36 -18.84 -2.51
C PHE A 57 -13.88 -17.98 -3.66
N ARG A 58 -13.85 -18.46 -4.90
CA ARG A 58 -14.47 -17.75 -6.05
C ARG A 58 -15.99 -17.73 -6.00
N SER A 59 -16.63 -18.63 -5.25
CA SER A 59 -18.09 -18.64 -5.10
C SER A 59 -18.60 -17.51 -4.18
N LEU A 60 -17.74 -16.95 -3.33
CA LEU A 60 -18.07 -15.82 -2.48
C LEU A 60 -18.25 -14.56 -3.34
N ARG A 61 -19.36 -13.86 -3.18
CA ARG A 61 -19.78 -12.78 -4.07
C ARG A 61 -19.56 -11.39 -3.49
N THR A 62 -19.49 -11.28 -2.16
CA THR A 62 -19.43 -10.01 -1.47
C THR A 62 -18.26 -9.97 -0.48
N ARG A 63 -17.81 -8.76 -0.19
CA ARG A 63 -16.79 -8.53 0.84
C ARG A 63 -17.23 -9.04 2.22
N ALA A 64 -18.52 -8.89 2.53
CA ALA A 64 -19.09 -9.35 3.80
C ALA A 64 -19.01 -10.87 3.93
N GLU A 65 -19.37 -11.62 2.89
CA GLU A 65 -19.22 -13.09 2.85
C GLU A 65 -17.76 -13.53 3.04
N VAL A 66 -16.82 -12.88 2.36
CA VAL A 66 -15.38 -13.17 2.54
C VAL A 66 -14.95 -12.91 3.97
N GLN A 67 -15.33 -11.78 4.55
CA GLN A 67 -14.96 -11.41 5.92
C GLN A 67 -15.54 -12.40 6.94
N GLU A 68 -16.79 -12.82 6.79
CA GLU A 68 -17.45 -13.78 7.63
C GLU A 68 -16.77 -15.16 7.55
N ILE A 69 -16.56 -15.66 6.34
CA ILE A 69 -15.89 -16.94 6.10
C ILE A 69 -14.46 -16.96 6.63
N MET A 70 -13.65 -15.94 6.35
CA MET A 70 -12.28 -15.86 6.85
C MET A 70 -12.23 -15.79 8.37
N GLY A 71 -13.18 -15.09 8.99
CA GLY A 71 -13.34 -15.05 10.44
C GLY A 71 -13.70 -16.40 11.02
N SER A 72 -14.68 -17.11 10.43
CA SER A 72 -15.11 -18.45 10.88
C SER A 72 -14.02 -19.49 10.73
N LEU A 73 -13.21 -19.40 9.67
CA LEU A 73 -12.09 -20.31 9.43
C LEU A 73 -10.85 -19.95 10.27
N GLY A 74 -10.80 -18.79 10.90
CA GLY A 74 -9.64 -18.30 11.64
C GLY A 74 -8.40 -18.09 10.76
N LEU A 75 -8.61 -17.72 9.50
CA LEU A 75 -7.54 -17.52 8.53
C LEU A 75 -7.12 -16.04 8.46
N ALA A 76 -5.82 -15.81 8.44
CA ALA A 76 -5.27 -14.49 8.16
C ALA A 76 -5.41 -14.18 6.66
N TRP A 77 -5.99 -13.02 6.34
CA TRP A 77 -6.23 -12.62 4.97
C TRP A 77 -6.09 -11.11 4.78
N GLY A 78 -5.91 -10.69 3.56
CA GLY A 78 -5.89 -9.29 3.16
C GLY A 78 -6.56 -9.10 1.78
N GLU A 79 -7.19 -7.98 1.62
CA GLU A 79 -7.75 -7.56 0.34
C GLU A 79 -6.64 -6.94 -0.52
N VAL A 80 -6.53 -7.37 -1.77
CA VAL A 80 -5.69 -6.73 -2.76
C VAL A 80 -6.45 -5.52 -3.29
N ARG A 81 -5.98 -4.33 -2.94
CA ARG A 81 -6.61 -3.08 -3.33
C ARG A 81 -5.92 -2.47 -4.53
N ASP A 82 -6.69 -1.82 -5.38
CA ASP A 82 -6.17 -0.97 -6.42
C ASP A 82 -5.64 0.34 -5.79
N SER A 83 -4.49 0.78 -6.25
CA SER A 83 -3.89 2.05 -5.78
C SER A 83 -4.75 3.27 -6.08
N SER A 84 -5.54 3.23 -7.15
CA SER A 84 -6.46 4.31 -7.53
C SER A 84 -7.58 4.55 -6.51
N THR A 85 -7.94 3.52 -5.71
CA THR A 85 -9.02 3.58 -4.71
C THR A 85 -8.51 3.74 -3.28
N LEU A 86 -7.20 3.93 -3.08
CA LEU A 86 -6.62 4.05 -1.74
C LEU A 86 -7.19 5.24 -0.95
N MET A 87 -7.47 6.36 -1.61
CA MET A 87 -8.06 7.56 -0.98
C MET A 87 -9.46 7.31 -0.41
N GLU A 88 -10.18 6.32 -0.91
CA GLU A 88 -11.51 5.94 -0.42
C GLU A 88 -11.46 5.12 0.88
N SER A 89 -10.29 4.59 1.21
CA SER A 89 -10.11 3.75 2.40
C SER A 89 -10.12 4.54 3.69
N ASP A 90 -11.04 4.21 4.60
CA ASP A 90 -11.13 4.85 5.92
C ASP A 90 -9.83 4.74 6.72
N SER A 91 -9.14 3.60 6.64
CA SER A 91 -7.88 3.40 7.35
C SER A 91 -6.74 4.25 6.76
N VAL A 92 -6.72 4.48 5.46
CA VAL A 92 -5.75 5.35 4.78
C VAL A 92 -6.00 6.81 5.16
N ARG A 93 -7.26 7.24 5.14
CA ARG A 93 -7.67 8.59 5.55
C ARG A 93 -7.40 8.84 7.03
N HIS A 94 -7.81 7.93 7.91
CA HIS A 94 -7.62 8.07 9.35
C HIS A 94 -6.14 8.14 9.75
N ARG A 95 -5.28 7.41 9.04
CA ARG A 95 -3.83 7.40 9.29
C ARG A 95 -3.09 8.55 8.61
N GLY A 96 -3.74 9.29 7.73
CA GLY A 96 -3.10 10.35 6.94
C GLY A 96 -1.95 9.82 6.08
N VAL A 97 -2.14 8.65 5.46
CA VAL A 97 -1.08 7.98 4.67
C VAL A 97 -0.79 8.70 3.36
N LEU A 98 -1.78 9.44 2.87
CA LEU A 98 -1.70 10.21 1.63
C LEU A 98 -2.00 11.68 1.91
N THR A 99 -1.35 12.56 1.19
CA THR A 99 -1.58 14.01 1.23
C THR A 99 -1.63 14.60 -0.18
N GLU A 100 -2.35 15.68 -0.32
CA GLU A 100 -2.36 16.45 -1.55
C GLU A 100 -1.32 17.58 -1.45
N VAL A 101 -0.54 17.74 -2.49
CA VAL A 101 0.42 18.83 -2.63
C VAL A 101 0.22 19.54 -3.96
N ASP A 102 0.56 20.82 -4.02
CA ASP A 102 0.64 21.57 -5.27
C ASP A 102 1.65 20.90 -6.21
N ASP A 103 1.24 20.58 -7.43
CA ASP A 103 2.10 19.97 -8.44
C ASP A 103 3.00 20.96 -9.17
N ARG A 104 2.89 22.26 -8.80
CA ARG A 104 3.65 23.38 -9.37
C ARG A 104 3.36 23.71 -10.84
N VAL A 105 2.31 23.09 -11.40
CA VAL A 105 1.83 23.37 -12.78
C VAL A 105 0.34 23.73 -12.81
N GLY A 106 -0.19 24.12 -11.66
CA GLY A 106 -1.57 24.57 -11.50
C GLY A 106 -2.58 23.49 -11.12
N GLY A 107 -2.11 22.34 -10.64
CA GLY A 107 -2.92 21.24 -10.16
C GLY A 107 -2.50 20.73 -8.77
N LEU A 108 -3.15 19.65 -8.34
CA LEU A 108 -2.83 18.93 -7.11
C LEU A 108 -2.35 17.52 -7.43
N ARG A 109 -1.38 17.05 -6.68
CA ARG A 109 -0.87 15.68 -6.77
C ARG A 109 -1.01 14.98 -5.42
N VAL A 110 -1.57 13.78 -5.44
CA VAL A 110 -1.63 12.92 -4.25
C VAL A 110 -0.31 12.15 -4.13
N ILE A 111 0.33 12.27 -2.98
CA ILE A 111 1.60 11.59 -2.69
C ILE A 111 1.55 10.90 -1.31
N PRO A 112 2.39 9.87 -1.08
CA PRO A 112 2.53 9.28 0.24
C PRO A 112 3.06 10.29 1.26
N GLN A 113 2.45 10.30 2.44
CA GLN A 113 2.90 11.06 3.59
C GLN A 113 4.03 10.33 4.31
N SER A 114 4.82 11.05 5.12
CA SER A 114 5.84 10.44 5.97
C SER A 114 5.24 9.34 6.85
N PRO A 115 5.82 8.13 6.89
CA PRO A 115 5.39 7.07 7.80
C PRO A 115 5.83 7.30 9.25
N TYR A 116 6.77 8.22 9.47
CA TYR A 116 7.32 8.49 10.79
C TYR A 116 6.40 9.41 11.59
N ARG A 117 6.27 9.09 12.87
CA ARG A 117 5.57 9.92 13.86
C ARG A 117 6.48 10.10 15.06
N PHE A 118 6.70 11.34 15.45
CA PHE A 118 7.51 11.73 16.59
C PHE A 118 6.61 12.38 17.64
N SER A 119 6.96 12.21 18.93
CA SER A 119 6.21 12.84 20.04
C SER A 119 6.40 14.36 20.07
N ASP A 120 7.61 14.82 19.75
CA ASP A 120 8.02 16.21 19.92
C ASP A 120 8.46 16.89 18.62
N ALA A 121 8.17 16.27 17.46
CA ALA A 121 8.47 16.83 16.16
C ALA A 121 7.42 16.46 15.15
N GLU A 122 7.13 17.36 14.22
CA GLU A 122 6.27 17.12 13.09
C GLU A 122 7.07 16.57 11.91
N ALA A 123 6.69 15.39 11.41
CA ALA A 123 7.25 14.78 10.21
C ALA A 123 6.14 14.66 9.16
N ALA A 124 6.11 15.61 8.25
CA ALA A 124 5.09 15.67 7.22
C ALA A 124 5.67 16.18 5.89
N VAL A 125 5.07 15.75 4.80
CA VAL A 125 5.22 16.43 3.51
C VAL A 125 4.32 17.66 3.54
N ARG A 126 4.90 18.84 3.35
CA ARG A 126 4.21 20.14 3.48
C ARG A 126 3.91 20.80 2.14
N SER A 127 4.71 20.51 1.12
CA SER A 127 4.61 21.12 -0.20
C SER A 127 5.09 20.17 -1.28
N GLY A 128 4.91 20.54 -2.53
CA GLY A 128 5.58 19.91 -3.66
C GLY A 128 7.10 20.07 -3.60
N ALA A 129 7.81 19.30 -4.42
CA ALA A 129 9.26 19.44 -4.53
C ALA A 129 9.65 20.84 -4.97
N PRO A 130 10.65 21.49 -4.35
CA PRO A 130 11.09 22.80 -4.75
C PRO A 130 11.70 22.79 -6.15
N HIS A 131 11.56 23.88 -6.87
CA HIS A 131 12.31 24.11 -8.10
C HIS A 131 13.80 24.28 -7.79
N ARG A 132 14.62 24.00 -8.79
CA ARG A 132 16.07 24.16 -8.64
C ARG A 132 16.41 25.63 -8.33
N GLY A 133 17.11 25.85 -7.22
CA GLY A 133 17.52 27.20 -6.76
C GLY A 133 16.45 28.00 -6.01
N GLU A 134 15.24 27.48 -5.84
CA GLU A 134 14.10 28.19 -5.23
C GLU A 134 14.41 28.72 -3.82
N HIS A 135 15.15 27.97 -3.01
CA HIS A 135 15.48 28.34 -1.64
C HIS A 135 16.91 28.85 -1.45
N ASN A 136 17.62 29.19 -2.53
CA ASN A 136 19.02 29.64 -2.42
C ASN A 136 19.16 30.85 -1.47
N GLU A 137 18.34 31.86 -1.64
CA GLU A 137 18.39 33.08 -0.83
C GLU A 137 18.05 32.83 0.63
N GLU A 138 17.00 32.05 0.89
CA GLU A 138 16.57 31.62 2.23
C GLU A 138 17.70 30.89 2.97
N VAL A 139 18.30 29.89 2.31
CA VAL A 139 19.40 29.11 2.90
C VAL A 139 20.63 29.96 3.19
N LEU A 140 21.00 30.87 2.27
CA LEU A 140 22.14 31.78 2.46
C LEU A 140 21.90 32.74 3.63
N ARG A 141 20.68 33.25 3.78
CA ARG A 141 20.31 34.14 4.86
C ARG A 141 20.19 33.43 6.20
N ASP A 142 19.36 32.36 6.25
CA ASP A 142 18.92 31.78 7.51
C ASP A 142 19.91 30.75 8.08
N TRP A 143 20.64 30.05 7.21
CA TRP A 143 21.57 29.00 7.64
C TRP A 143 23.02 29.48 7.70
N LEU A 144 23.42 30.39 6.80
CA LEU A 144 24.77 30.94 6.73
C LEU A 144 24.87 32.34 7.29
N GLU A 145 23.74 32.94 7.73
CA GLU A 145 23.67 34.27 8.34
C GLU A 145 24.32 35.36 7.48
N LEU A 146 24.27 35.19 6.14
CA LEU A 146 24.86 36.17 5.21
C LEU A 146 23.97 37.42 5.11
N ASN A 147 24.62 38.57 4.94
CA ASN A 147 23.94 39.82 4.67
C ASN A 147 23.51 39.95 3.19
N ASP A 148 22.65 40.88 2.88
CA ASP A 148 22.08 41.03 1.54
C ASP A 148 23.14 41.32 0.46
N GLU A 149 24.25 42.01 0.79
CA GLU A 149 25.34 42.26 -0.15
C GLU A 149 26.08 40.98 -0.52
N ASP A 150 26.38 40.12 0.46
CA ASP A 150 27.01 38.82 0.25
C ASP A 150 26.08 37.87 -0.52
N ILE A 151 24.79 37.84 -0.15
CA ILE A 151 23.79 37.09 -0.88
C ILE A 151 23.71 37.51 -2.35
N GLY A 152 23.65 38.82 -2.60
CA GLY A 152 23.65 39.35 -3.96
C GLY A 152 24.87 38.94 -4.77
N ARG A 153 26.07 38.92 -4.15
CA ARG A 153 27.30 38.46 -4.83
C ARG A 153 27.24 36.95 -5.14
N TRP A 154 26.70 36.13 -4.25
CA TRP A 154 26.55 34.71 -4.51
C TRP A 154 25.52 34.39 -5.60
N LEU A 155 24.36 35.08 -5.59
CA LEU A 155 23.33 34.94 -6.61
C LEU A 155 23.79 35.41 -8.00
N ALA A 156 24.67 36.40 -8.05
CA ALA A 156 25.28 36.90 -9.30
C ALA A 156 26.45 36.04 -9.80
N SER A 157 26.88 35.06 -9.01
CA SER A 157 27.99 34.17 -9.37
C SER A 157 27.46 32.93 -10.09
N ASP A 158 28.29 32.28 -10.90
CA ASP A 158 27.96 30.98 -11.51
C ASP A 158 27.99 29.80 -10.52
N ALA A 159 28.25 30.08 -9.24
CA ALA A 159 28.27 29.05 -8.20
C ALA A 159 26.87 28.55 -7.79
N LEU A 160 25.86 29.39 -7.99
CA LEU A 160 24.47 29.05 -7.68
C LEU A 160 23.65 29.07 -8.98
N VAL A 161 22.75 28.11 -9.06
CA VAL A 161 21.79 28.08 -10.16
C VAL A 161 20.65 29.03 -9.84
N ALA A 162 20.28 29.88 -10.78
CA ALA A 162 19.12 30.72 -10.66
C ALA A 162 17.84 29.88 -10.49
N ALA A 163 16.88 30.40 -9.72
CA ALA A 163 15.59 29.75 -9.57
C ALA A 163 14.89 29.64 -10.94
N GLU A 164 14.61 28.44 -11.38
CA GLU A 164 13.75 28.19 -12.53
C GLU A 164 12.31 28.15 -12.01
N LEU A 165 11.53 29.20 -12.31
CA LEU A 165 10.10 29.33 -11.96
C LEU A 165 9.23 28.81 -13.09
#